data_4d82e3d5738e674efbbbdf07e5cfa132
#
_entry.id   4d82e3d5738e674efbbbdf07e5cfa132
#
_cell.length_a   1.000
_cell.length_b   1.000
_cell.length_c   1.000
_cell.angle_alpha   90.00
_cell.angle_beta   90.00
_cell.angle_gamma   90.00
#
_symmetry.space_group_name_H-M   'P 1'
#
loop_
_entity.id
_entity.type
_entity.pdbx_description
1 polymer ?
#
loop_
_entity_poly.entity_id
_entity_poly.type
_entity_poly.pdbx_seq_one_letter_code
_entity_poly.pdbx_strand_id
1 'polypeptide(L)'
;GNFSFAASLIDGLDPDVSVTATGFQHRADLEGDPVALENLRRLRERGVEVRFGVDCTQLADEREFDRIYFNFPHCGRKAGVAKNRELLAKFFQSCADVLAKEGEVHVALCRGQGGTPADKPQREWHNSWQVVAMAALGGLILSDVCPFSCEAVPGYKCTGYRSQDRPFHIEGALTYIFTQSLPFESSRPRTFRVRLEDRWFYFTEPEALLGKLNRRFLEAPSCHPIRTINEKLIAELGKTFPLKRLRCPLPLLSQGGPSVLPPVACDLLPTFWICLHEDSSCSELLNGEITEDMEEIPDSGSECTLPKSPARDGCKAAQEGVCEQVKLRLRPSLLVHAEPVIHSPEFLPGSLYVLSGPVFRKCHILPFTMPAFHETLFILGFNRNTKESCLLPLLDHLKDTLGNFLTQTLQEDSSLSTSVDFVLQPNGKDYVIHVKSLDFGPDCTENLIIGSIVTSTIVKHKHQCFVFVSINLDLLVMLAYDISDWRILWTFDNRFLKRFAPGKIEHFKSYSLYPPCYVHDVSFWLDEKNTFDELEFHTVARAVSRDTIVSIQFLDRFQHPETQQVSLCYRLTYQTCDKALTPQLAAAMQSQFRKEIQRELHVSPR
;
A
#
# COMPACT_ATOMS: atom_id res chain seq x y z
N GLY A 1 -5.73 -18.91 -36.71
CA GLY A 1 -4.49 -19.64 -36.43
C GLY A 1 -4.62 -21.12 -36.80
N ASN A 2 -3.49 -21.83 -36.87
CA ASN A 2 -3.42 -23.25 -37.32
C ASN A 2 -3.54 -24.28 -36.16
N PHE A 3 -3.94 -23.88 -34.98
CA PHE A 3 -4.10 -24.71 -33.77
C PHE A 3 -2.81 -25.41 -33.27
N SER A 4 -1.63 -25.08 -33.82
CA SER A 4 -0.37 -25.72 -33.42
C SER A 4 0.01 -25.51 -31.96
N PHE A 5 -0.35 -24.36 -31.36
CA PHE A 5 -0.10 -24.10 -29.94
C PHE A 5 -0.89 -25.08 -29.06
N ALA A 6 -2.20 -25.16 -29.25
CA ALA A 6 -3.03 -26.07 -28.48
C ALA A 6 -2.61 -27.54 -28.68
N ALA A 7 -2.33 -27.95 -29.95
CA ALA A 7 -1.87 -29.30 -30.27
C ALA A 7 -0.51 -29.65 -29.65
N SER A 8 0.35 -28.66 -29.42
CA SER A 8 1.63 -28.88 -28.74
C SER A 8 1.49 -28.82 -27.21
N LEU A 9 0.60 -27.99 -26.72
CA LEU A 9 0.38 -27.81 -25.28
C LEU A 9 -0.15 -29.09 -24.62
N ILE A 10 -1.12 -29.78 -25.29
CA ILE A 10 -1.77 -31.00 -24.74
C ILE A 10 -0.82 -32.17 -24.51
N ASP A 11 0.33 -32.21 -25.19
CA ASP A 11 1.28 -33.32 -25.03
C ASP A 11 2.02 -33.24 -23.67
N GLY A 12 2.10 -32.06 -23.07
CA GLY A 12 2.74 -31.84 -21.77
C GLY A 12 1.77 -31.65 -20.60
N LEU A 13 0.45 -31.71 -20.83
CA LEU A 13 -0.56 -31.52 -19.79
C LEU A 13 -0.96 -32.84 -19.14
N ASP A 14 -1.36 -32.76 -17.86
CA ASP A 14 -1.97 -33.83 -17.12
C ASP A 14 -3.29 -34.24 -17.81
N PRO A 15 -3.62 -35.56 -17.89
CA PRO A 15 -4.86 -36.03 -18.48
C PRO A 15 -6.15 -35.42 -17.91
N ASP A 16 -6.13 -35.00 -16.67
CA ASP A 16 -7.27 -34.37 -15.98
C ASP A 16 -7.51 -32.92 -16.37
N VAL A 17 -6.60 -32.29 -17.14
CA VAL A 17 -6.73 -30.91 -17.58
C VAL A 17 -7.66 -30.82 -18.80
N SER A 18 -8.79 -30.12 -18.63
CA SER A 18 -9.70 -29.81 -19.73
C SER A 18 -9.18 -28.68 -20.59
N VAL A 19 -9.08 -28.87 -21.90
CA VAL A 19 -8.61 -27.89 -22.85
C VAL A 19 -9.71 -27.51 -23.85
N THR A 20 -9.91 -26.20 -24.07
CA THR A 20 -10.75 -25.67 -25.16
C THR A 20 -9.87 -24.91 -26.14
N ALA A 21 -9.74 -25.38 -27.36
CA ALA A 21 -8.98 -24.73 -28.43
C ALA A 21 -9.90 -23.86 -29.29
N THR A 22 -9.60 -22.56 -29.42
CA THR A 22 -10.46 -21.63 -30.16
C THR A 22 -9.76 -21.04 -31.38
N GLY A 23 -10.51 -20.70 -32.41
CA GLY A 23 -10.03 -20.01 -33.59
C GLY A 23 -11.05 -18.97 -34.09
N PHE A 24 -10.56 -17.80 -34.53
CA PHE A 24 -11.41 -16.76 -35.13
C PHE A 24 -11.94 -17.16 -36.52
N GLN A 25 -11.18 -17.96 -37.29
CA GLN A 25 -11.56 -18.45 -38.60
C GLN A 25 -12.65 -19.48 -38.51
N HIS A 26 -13.53 -19.53 -39.52
CA HIS A 26 -14.48 -20.61 -39.69
C HIS A 26 -13.78 -21.90 -40.15
N ARG A 27 -14.38 -23.05 -39.88
CA ARG A 27 -13.78 -24.34 -40.24
C ARG A 27 -13.49 -24.45 -41.74
N ALA A 28 -14.37 -23.94 -42.59
CA ALA A 28 -14.22 -23.97 -44.05
C ALA A 28 -12.95 -23.20 -44.52
N ASP A 29 -12.54 -22.17 -43.80
CA ASP A 29 -11.33 -21.36 -44.14
C ASP A 29 -10.03 -22.13 -43.92
N LEU A 30 -10.07 -23.25 -43.19
CA LEU A 30 -8.91 -24.09 -42.84
C LEU A 30 -8.79 -25.36 -43.70
N GLU A 31 -9.75 -25.64 -44.58
CA GLU A 31 -9.75 -26.85 -45.43
C GLU A 31 -8.55 -26.91 -46.36
N GLY A 32 -7.97 -25.78 -46.73
CA GLY A 32 -6.77 -25.69 -47.54
C GLY A 32 -5.43 -25.74 -46.80
N ASP A 33 -5.45 -25.78 -45.43
CA ASP A 33 -4.23 -25.81 -44.60
C ASP A 33 -3.98 -27.20 -44.02
N PRO A 34 -3.06 -28.02 -44.63
CA PRO A 34 -2.79 -29.37 -44.16
C PRO A 34 -2.21 -29.40 -42.73
N VAL A 35 -1.50 -28.36 -42.29
CA VAL A 35 -0.96 -28.28 -40.93
C VAL A 35 -2.08 -28.06 -39.93
N ALA A 36 -3.02 -27.17 -40.25
CA ALA A 36 -4.20 -26.97 -39.40
C ALA A 36 -5.06 -28.21 -39.29
N LEU A 37 -5.30 -28.93 -40.40
CA LEU A 37 -6.06 -30.17 -40.41
C LEU A 37 -5.43 -31.26 -39.55
N GLU A 38 -4.12 -31.45 -39.62
CA GLU A 38 -3.40 -32.40 -38.79
C GLU A 38 -3.45 -32.02 -37.31
N ASN A 39 -3.28 -30.77 -36.95
CA ASN A 39 -3.42 -30.30 -35.57
C ASN A 39 -4.85 -30.51 -35.03
N LEU A 40 -5.86 -30.26 -35.86
CA LEU A 40 -7.26 -30.50 -35.50
C LEU A 40 -7.56 -32.00 -35.30
N ARG A 41 -6.92 -32.88 -36.11
CA ARG A 41 -7.01 -34.31 -35.92
C ARG A 41 -6.45 -34.73 -34.56
N ARG A 42 -5.24 -34.30 -34.23
CA ARG A 42 -4.56 -34.57 -32.95
C ARG A 42 -5.39 -34.08 -31.75
N LEU A 43 -5.93 -32.86 -31.81
CA LEU A 43 -6.77 -32.30 -30.76
C LEU A 43 -8.02 -33.16 -30.52
N ARG A 44 -8.69 -33.63 -31.61
CA ARG A 44 -9.88 -34.49 -31.49
C ARG A 44 -9.56 -35.87 -30.90
N GLU A 45 -8.44 -36.48 -31.30
CA GLU A 45 -7.99 -37.76 -30.75
C GLU A 45 -7.70 -37.72 -29.26
N ARG A 46 -7.34 -36.52 -28.75
CA ARG A 46 -7.13 -36.26 -27.31
C ARG A 46 -8.39 -35.75 -26.59
N GLY A 47 -9.55 -35.71 -27.26
CA GLY A 47 -10.80 -35.25 -26.67
C GLY A 47 -10.89 -33.76 -26.40
N VAL A 48 -10.03 -32.94 -27.02
CA VAL A 48 -10.03 -31.48 -26.85
C VAL A 48 -11.24 -30.86 -27.54
N GLU A 49 -11.96 -30.01 -26.87
CA GLU A 49 -13.03 -29.22 -27.45
C GLU A 49 -12.45 -28.17 -28.41
N VAL A 50 -12.90 -28.15 -29.66
CA VAL A 50 -12.47 -27.17 -30.67
C VAL A 50 -13.64 -26.32 -31.11
N ARG A 51 -13.50 -24.99 -30.98
CA ARG A 51 -14.49 -23.98 -31.36
C ARG A 51 -13.96 -23.07 -32.45
N PHE A 52 -14.76 -22.83 -33.48
CA PHE A 52 -14.46 -21.95 -34.60
C PHE A 52 -15.32 -20.70 -34.57
N GLY A 53 -14.86 -19.60 -35.23
CA GLY A 53 -15.56 -18.35 -35.30
C GLY A 53 -15.65 -17.62 -33.95
N VAL A 54 -14.73 -17.93 -33.03
CA VAL A 54 -14.72 -17.32 -31.69
C VAL A 54 -14.02 -15.97 -31.76
N ASP A 55 -14.78 -14.92 -31.46
CA ASP A 55 -14.23 -13.58 -31.28
C ASP A 55 -13.72 -13.43 -29.85
N CYS A 56 -12.41 -13.27 -29.70
CA CYS A 56 -11.77 -13.12 -28.40
C CYS A 56 -12.18 -11.83 -27.64
N THR A 57 -12.84 -10.90 -28.31
CA THR A 57 -13.36 -9.66 -27.70
C THR A 57 -14.78 -9.83 -27.13
N GLN A 58 -15.38 -11.00 -27.31
CA GLN A 58 -16.74 -11.35 -26.88
C GLN A 58 -16.79 -12.82 -26.42
N LEU A 59 -15.88 -13.18 -25.52
CA LEU A 59 -15.90 -14.52 -24.93
C LEU A 59 -17.16 -14.70 -24.08
N ALA A 60 -17.88 -15.76 -24.33
CA ALA A 60 -19.05 -16.15 -23.55
C ALA A 60 -18.95 -17.65 -23.29
N ASP A 61 -18.88 -18.03 -22.05
CA ASP A 61 -18.90 -19.41 -21.60
C ASP A 61 -19.59 -19.47 -20.22
N GLU A 62 -20.29 -20.55 -19.93
CA GLU A 62 -20.84 -20.81 -18.60
C GLU A 62 -19.76 -21.35 -17.64
N ARG A 63 -18.62 -21.75 -18.18
CA ARG A 63 -17.47 -22.26 -17.42
C ARG A 63 -16.44 -21.18 -17.18
N GLU A 64 -15.82 -21.20 -16.03
CA GLU A 64 -14.63 -20.41 -15.72
C GLU A 64 -13.37 -21.18 -16.15
N PHE A 65 -12.36 -20.43 -16.60
CA PHE A 65 -11.08 -20.97 -17.03
C PHE A 65 -9.97 -20.57 -16.05
N ASP A 66 -9.16 -21.54 -15.63
CA ASP A 66 -7.98 -21.29 -14.82
C ASP A 66 -6.87 -20.60 -15.61
N ARG A 67 -6.80 -20.85 -16.93
CA ARG A 67 -5.79 -20.25 -17.82
C ARG A 67 -6.36 -19.93 -19.19
N ILE A 68 -6.09 -18.71 -19.66
CA ILE A 68 -6.44 -18.24 -21.00
C ILE A 68 -5.16 -17.81 -21.71
N TYR A 69 -4.91 -18.35 -22.91
CA TYR A 69 -3.72 -18.06 -23.70
C TYR A 69 -4.07 -17.29 -24.96
N PHE A 70 -3.36 -16.18 -25.23
CA PHE A 70 -3.49 -15.41 -26.46
C PHE A 70 -2.11 -15.04 -27.01
N ASN A 71 -1.62 -15.84 -27.97
CA ASN A 71 -0.28 -15.70 -28.51
C ASN A 71 -0.26 -14.82 -29.75
N PHE A 72 0.56 -13.79 -29.73
CA PHE A 72 0.81 -12.86 -30.83
C PHE A 72 -0.46 -12.28 -31.45
N PRO A 73 -1.37 -11.70 -30.62
CA PRO A 73 -2.60 -11.09 -31.08
C PRO A 73 -2.30 -9.97 -32.10
N HIS A 74 -3.13 -9.85 -33.17
CA HIS A 74 -2.96 -8.82 -34.17
C HIS A 74 -4.26 -8.58 -34.97
N CYS A 75 -4.62 -7.31 -35.19
CA CYS A 75 -5.84 -6.92 -35.94
C CYS A 75 -5.73 -7.07 -37.48
N GLY A 76 -4.66 -7.68 -38.01
CA GLY A 76 -4.49 -7.87 -39.43
C GLY A 76 -3.65 -6.78 -40.14
N ARG A 77 -3.74 -6.74 -41.48
CA ARG A 77 -2.92 -5.82 -42.33
C ARG A 77 -3.14 -4.37 -41.98
N LYS A 78 -2.02 -3.60 -41.88
CA LYS A 78 -2.00 -2.16 -41.65
C LYS A 78 -2.72 -1.71 -40.35
N ALA A 79 -2.91 -2.63 -39.40
CA ALA A 79 -3.39 -2.23 -38.08
C ALA A 79 -2.28 -1.44 -37.38
N GLY A 80 -2.55 -0.18 -37.08
CA GLY A 80 -1.67 0.64 -36.26
C GLY A 80 -1.70 0.22 -34.80
N VAL A 81 -0.84 0.82 -33.97
CA VAL A 81 -0.73 0.54 -32.55
C VAL A 81 -2.08 0.71 -31.83
N ALA A 82 -2.87 1.74 -32.21
CA ALA A 82 -4.17 2.03 -31.60
C ALA A 82 -5.18 0.87 -31.73
N LYS A 83 -5.29 0.25 -32.93
CA LYS A 83 -6.20 -0.89 -33.14
C LYS A 83 -5.78 -2.13 -32.36
N ASN A 84 -4.47 -2.37 -32.23
CA ASN A 84 -3.97 -3.49 -31.45
C ASN A 84 -4.18 -3.28 -29.93
N ARG A 85 -4.10 -2.03 -29.45
CA ARG A 85 -4.49 -1.68 -28.07
C ARG A 85 -5.98 -1.93 -27.85
N GLU A 86 -6.82 -1.50 -28.78
CA GLU A 86 -8.26 -1.73 -28.72
C GLU A 86 -8.60 -3.24 -28.67
N LEU A 87 -7.92 -4.05 -29.50
CA LEU A 87 -8.06 -5.50 -29.46
C LEU A 87 -7.70 -6.07 -28.10
N LEU A 88 -6.55 -5.68 -27.53
CA LEU A 88 -6.12 -6.14 -26.21
C LEU A 88 -7.08 -5.70 -25.11
N ALA A 89 -7.52 -4.45 -25.13
CA ALA A 89 -8.46 -3.93 -24.14
C ALA A 89 -9.78 -4.72 -24.12
N LYS A 90 -10.38 -4.92 -25.29
CA LYS A 90 -11.62 -5.72 -25.42
C LYS A 90 -11.42 -7.19 -25.06
N PHE A 91 -10.28 -7.77 -25.43
CA PHE A 91 -9.91 -9.11 -25.04
C PHE A 91 -9.82 -9.26 -23.52
N PHE A 92 -9.08 -8.38 -22.84
CA PHE A 92 -8.96 -8.45 -21.38
C PHE A 92 -10.28 -8.21 -20.66
N GLN A 93 -11.12 -7.29 -21.16
CA GLN A 93 -12.48 -7.10 -20.64
C GLN A 93 -13.30 -8.38 -20.77
N SER A 94 -13.23 -9.02 -21.93
CA SER A 94 -13.95 -10.27 -22.20
C SER A 94 -13.41 -11.45 -21.37
N CYS A 95 -12.09 -11.50 -21.09
CA CYS A 95 -11.51 -12.50 -20.21
C CYS A 95 -12.03 -12.41 -18.77
N ALA A 96 -12.29 -11.19 -18.27
CA ALA A 96 -12.74 -11.00 -16.90
C ALA A 96 -14.05 -11.75 -16.58
N ASP A 97 -14.92 -11.94 -17.59
CA ASP A 97 -16.22 -12.60 -17.44
C ASP A 97 -16.12 -14.13 -17.38
N VAL A 98 -15.00 -14.71 -17.85
CA VAL A 98 -14.81 -16.17 -17.96
C VAL A 98 -13.55 -16.66 -17.23
N LEU A 99 -12.85 -15.80 -16.50
CA LEU A 99 -11.64 -16.14 -15.75
C LEU A 99 -11.99 -16.57 -14.32
N ALA A 100 -11.51 -17.72 -13.88
CA ALA A 100 -11.62 -18.17 -12.50
C ALA A 100 -10.93 -17.16 -11.53
N LYS A 101 -11.37 -17.13 -10.28
CA LYS A 101 -10.91 -16.18 -9.27
C LYS A 101 -9.38 -16.15 -9.07
N GLU A 102 -8.71 -17.28 -9.15
CA GLU A 102 -7.24 -17.39 -9.09
C GLU A 102 -6.63 -17.70 -10.48
N GLY A 103 -7.41 -17.44 -11.54
CA GLY A 103 -7.02 -17.72 -12.91
C GLY A 103 -6.00 -16.73 -13.49
N GLU A 104 -5.37 -17.15 -14.59
CA GLU A 104 -4.30 -16.42 -15.26
C GLU A 104 -4.62 -16.17 -16.75
N VAL A 105 -4.35 -14.98 -17.25
CA VAL A 105 -4.39 -14.65 -18.67
C VAL A 105 -2.97 -14.47 -19.18
N HIS A 106 -2.55 -15.31 -20.12
CA HIS A 106 -1.21 -15.32 -20.70
C HIS A 106 -1.26 -14.69 -22.10
N VAL A 107 -0.55 -13.59 -22.28
CA VAL A 107 -0.45 -12.90 -23.58
C VAL A 107 1.00 -12.87 -24.05
N ALA A 108 1.28 -13.54 -25.14
CA ALA A 108 2.62 -13.46 -25.76
C ALA A 108 2.65 -12.34 -26.79
N LEU A 109 3.67 -11.47 -26.69
CA LEU A 109 3.89 -10.35 -27.61
C LEU A 109 5.32 -10.43 -28.21
N CYS A 110 5.47 -9.93 -29.43
CA CYS A 110 6.78 -9.79 -30.03
C CYS A 110 7.64 -8.78 -29.25
N ARG A 111 8.95 -8.92 -29.38
CA ARG A 111 9.98 -8.11 -28.77
C ARG A 111 9.65 -6.61 -28.78
N GLY A 112 9.63 -5.97 -27.62
CA GLY A 112 9.42 -4.54 -27.45
C GLY A 112 7.99 -4.05 -27.68
N GLN A 113 6.99 -4.93 -27.79
CA GLN A 113 5.59 -4.51 -28.00
C GLN A 113 4.85 -4.19 -26.70
N GLY A 114 5.18 -4.82 -25.59
CA GLY A 114 4.43 -4.70 -24.33
C GLY A 114 4.41 -3.29 -23.77
N GLY A 115 5.54 -2.58 -23.86
CA GLY A 115 5.71 -1.24 -23.28
C GLY A 115 6.01 -1.27 -21.80
N THR A 116 6.64 -2.33 -21.32
CA THR A 116 7.08 -2.50 -19.95
C THR A 116 8.62 -2.38 -19.84
N PRO A 117 9.18 -2.16 -18.65
CA PRO A 117 10.62 -2.21 -18.41
C PRO A 117 11.27 -3.58 -18.72
N ALA A 118 10.48 -4.66 -18.77
CA ALA A 118 10.97 -5.98 -19.16
C ALA A 118 11.29 -6.08 -20.66
N ASP A 119 10.69 -5.22 -21.49
CA ASP A 119 10.93 -5.22 -22.94
C ASP A 119 12.35 -4.77 -23.28
N LYS A 120 13.03 -5.52 -24.15
CA LYS A 120 14.37 -5.17 -24.69
C LYS A 120 14.39 -5.26 -26.21
N PRO A 121 14.47 -4.10 -26.95
CA PRO A 121 14.52 -2.74 -26.43
C PRO A 121 13.16 -2.27 -25.91
N GLN A 122 13.18 -1.45 -24.88
CA GLN A 122 11.98 -0.77 -24.41
C GLN A 122 11.57 0.30 -25.43
N ARG A 123 10.33 0.26 -25.88
CA ARG A 123 9.76 1.31 -26.73
C ARG A 123 9.15 2.41 -25.87
N GLU A 124 9.13 3.61 -26.43
CA GLU A 124 8.38 4.71 -25.83
C GLU A 124 6.90 4.32 -25.64
N TRP A 125 6.30 4.80 -24.56
CA TRP A 125 4.92 4.45 -24.18
C TRP A 125 3.91 4.60 -25.32
N HIS A 126 3.97 5.71 -26.05
CA HIS A 126 3.04 5.97 -27.16
C HIS A 126 3.26 5.07 -28.40
N ASN A 127 4.43 4.42 -28.52
CA ASN A 127 4.76 3.50 -29.60
C ASN A 127 4.64 2.02 -29.20
N SER A 128 4.29 1.73 -27.95
CA SER A 128 4.06 0.38 -27.42
C SER A 128 2.58 -0.01 -27.46
N TRP A 129 2.26 -1.25 -27.17
CA TRP A 129 0.88 -1.72 -27.06
C TRP A 129 0.27 -1.47 -25.69
N GLN A 130 1.05 -0.94 -24.73
CA GLN A 130 0.59 -0.59 -23.40
C GLN A 130 -0.16 -1.74 -22.70
N VAL A 131 0.41 -2.93 -22.77
CA VAL A 131 -0.28 -4.18 -22.41
C VAL A 131 -0.86 -4.12 -21.00
N VAL A 132 -0.14 -3.52 -20.03
CA VAL A 132 -0.59 -3.41 -18.64
C VAL A 132 -1.77 -2.45 -18.52
N ALA A 133 -1.75 -1.31 -19.22
CA ALA A 133 -2.86 -0.36 -19.22
C ALA A 133 -4.10 -0.93 -19.92
N MET A 134 -3.92 -1.75 -20.97
CA MET A 134 -5.03 -2.44 -21.63
C MET A 134 -5.65 -3.51 -20.72
N ALA A 135 -4.82 -4.25 -19.99
CA ALA A 135 -5.27 -5.25 -19.02
C ALA A 135 -6.04 -4.61 -17.84
N ALA A 136 -5.61 -3.44 -17.40
CA ALA A 136 -6.30 -2.70 -16.34
C ALA A 136 -7.75 -2.37 -16.70
N LEU A 137 -8.10 -2.19 -17.98
CA LEU A 137 -9.48 -1.98 -18.43
C LEU A 137 -10.37 -3.21 -18.20
N GLY A 138 -9.79 -4.41 -18.12
CA GLY A 138 -10.46 -5.66 -17.75
C GLY A 138 -10.31 -6.00 -16.26
N GLY A 139 -9.85 -5.08 -15.42
CA GLY A 139 -9.66 -5.35 -13.98
C GLY A 139 -8.48 -6.28 -13.68
N LEU A 140 -7.52 -6.41 -14.60
CA LEU A 140 -6.38 -7.32 -14.46
C LEU A 140 -5.08 -6.55 -14.16
N ILE A 141 -4.20 -7.16 -13.37
CA ILE A 141 -2.84 -6.67 -13.07
C ILE A 141 -1.80 -7.64 -13.60
N LEU A 142 -0.63 -7.12 -13.98
CA LEU A 142 0.48 -7.93 -14.46
C LEU A 142 1.18 -8.61 -13.28
N SER A 143 1.10 -9.92 -13.19
CA SER A 143 1.66 -10.70 -12.07
C SER A 143 3.04 -11.28 -12.37
N ASP A 144 3.35 -11.59 -13.63
CA ASP A 144 4.66 -12.09 -14.03
C ASP A 144 4.97 -11.78 -15.51
N VAL A 145 6.26 -11.77 -15.85
CA VAL A 145 6.76 -11.66 -17.23
C VAL A 145 7.88 -12.66 -17.42
N CYS A 146 7.74 -13.54 -18.42
CA CYS A 146 8.74 -14.52 -18.74
C CYS A 146 9.07 -14.53 -20.26
N PRO A 147 10.25 -14.99 -20.65
CA PRO A 147 10.57 -15.20 -22.06
C PRO A 147 9.58 -16.21 -22.69
N PHE A 148 9.09 -15.89 -23.88
CA PHE A 148 8.31 -16.87 -24.64
C PHE A 148 9.24 -17.96 -25.19
N SER A 149 9.09 -19.19 -24.69
CA SER A 149 9.91 -20.32 -25.12
C SER A 149 9.16 -21.19 -26.12
N CYS A 150 9.67 -21.27 -27.34
CA CYS A 150 9.21 -22.25 -28.33
C CYS A 150 9.65 -23.68 -27.98
N GLU A 151 10.72 -23.82 -27.19
CA GLU A 151 11.19 -25.13 -26.74
C GLU A 151 10.22 -25.77 -25.74
N ALA A 152 9.54 -24.94 -24.95
CA ALA A 152 8.50 -25.40 -24.02
C ALA A 152 7.20 -25.87 -24.74
N VAL A 153 7.04 -25.55 -26.03
CA VAL A 153 5.87 -25.88 -26.84
C VAL A 153 6.33 -26.51 -28.17
N PRO A 154 6.91 -27.71 -28.18
CA PRO A 154 7.45 -28.38 -29.38
C PRO A 154 6.41 -28.52 -30.46
N GLY A 155 6.71 -28.06 -31.66
CA GLY A 155 5.76 -28.14 -32.81
C GLY A 155 4.88 -26.91 -32.98
N TYR A 156 4.92 -25.95 -32.06
CA TYR A 156 4.23 -24.68 -32.27
C TYR A 156 4.81 -23.91 -33.45
N LYS A 157 3.93 -23.54 -34.38
CA LYS A 157 4.27 -22.69 -35.55
C LYS A 157 3.37 -21.47 -35.53
N CYS A 158 3.95 -20.32 -35.19
CA CYS A 158 3.21 -19.07 -35.24
C CYS A 158 2.99 -18.65 -36.71
N THR A 159 1.78 -18.32 -37.07
CA THR A 159 1.37 -17.95 -38.44
C THR A 159 0.52 -16.68 -38.41
N GLY A 160 0.33 -16.07 -39.59
CA GLY A 160 -0.59 -14.95 -39.75
C GLY A 160 0.03 -13.55 -39.63
N TYR A 161 1.38 -13.44 -39.65
CA TYR A 161 2.02 -12.12 -39.66
C TYR A 161 1.53 -11.28 -40.85
N ARG A 162 0.93 -10.12 -40.56
CA ARG A 162 0.31 -9.21 -41.51
C ARG A 162 -0.74 -9.88 -42.41
N SER A 163 -1.50 -10.82 -41.89
CA SER A 163 -2.46 -11.64 -42.64
C SER A 163 -1.84 -12.36 -43.86
N GLN A 164 -0.59 -12.71 -43.76
CA GLN A 164 0.15 -13.53 -44.69
C GLN A 164 0.57 -14.83 -43.99
N ASP A 165 0.83 -15.87 -44.75
CA ASP A 165 1.34 -17.12 -44.22
C ASP A 165 2.84 -17.04 -43.88
N ARG A 166 3.17 -16.11 -42.97
CA ARG A 166 4.51 -15.84 -42.48
C ARG A 166 4.55 -15.91 -40.98
N PRO A 167 5.63 -16.45 -40.40
CA PRO A 167 5.79 -16.48 -38.94
C PRO A 167 5.97 -15.07 -38.36
N PHE A 168 5.54 -14.88 -37.14
CA PHE A 168 5.92 -13.72 -36.32
C PHE A 168 7.39 -13.83 -35.90
N HIS A 169 8.01 -12.69 -35.62
CA HIS A 169 9.34 -12.65 -35.02
C HIS A 169 9.24 -12.97 -33.53
N ILE A 170 9.47 -14.24 -33.18
CA ILE A 170 9.35 -14.74 -31.80
C ILE A 170 10.64 -14.62 -30.98
N GLU A 171 11.77 -14.31 -31.64
CA GLU A 171 13.03 -14.09 -30.95
C GLU A 171 12.94 -12.88 -30.00
N GLY A 172 13.21 -13.11 -28.70
CA GLY A 172 13.08 -12.12 -27.66
C GLY A 172 11.62 -11.71 -27.34
N ALA A 173 10.65 -12.51 -27.76
CA ALA A 173 9.25 -12.33 -27.38
C ALA A 173 9.04 -12.62 -25.87
N LEU A 174 8.08 -11.95 -25.27
CA LEU A 174 7.73 -12.11 -23.86
C LEU A 174 6.29 -12.58 -23.71
N THR A 175 6.06 -13.43 -22.71
CA THR A 175 4.74 -13.77 -22.20
C THR A 175 4.45 -12.94 -20.95
N TYR A 176 3.37 -12.20 -20.99
CA TYR A 176 2.85 -11.39 -19.90
C TYR A 176 1.71 -12.16 -19.23
N ILE A 177 1.81 -12.39 -17.93
CA ILE A 177 0.84 -13.17 -17.15
C ILE A 177 0.06 -12.20 -16.27
N PHE A 178 -1.25 -12.20 -16.46
CA PHE A 178 -2.17 -11.32 -15.76
C PHE A 178 -3.10 -12.10 -14.85
N THR A 179 -3.44 -11.51 -13.71
CA THR A 179 -4.38 -12.06 -12.73
C THR A 179 -5.40 -10.99 -12.34
N GLN A 180 -6.54 -11.41 -11.80
CA GLN A 180 -7.55 -10.46 -11.31
C GLN A 180 -6.98 -9.56 -10.21
N SER A 181 -7.31 -8.28 -10.28
CA SER A 181 -6.99 -7.32 -9.23
C SER A 181 -8.10 -7.24 -8.19
N LEU A 182 -7.78 -6.67 -7.02
CA LEU A 182 -8.83 -6.25 -6.10
C LEU A 182 -9.67 -5.14 -6.75
N PRO A 183 -10.99 -5.12 -6.51
CA PRO A 183 -11.84 -4.04 -6.99
C PRO A 183 -11.54 -2.73 -6.24
N PHE A 184 -11.85 -1.60 -6.88
CA PHE A 184 -11.96 -0.33 -6.19
C PHE A 184 -13.28 -0.29 -5.43
N GLU A 185 -13.23 -0.71 -4.18
CA GLU A 185 -14.42 -0.67 -3.34
C GLU A 185 -14.86 0.77 -3.04
N SER A 186 -16.16 0.98 -3.11
CA SER A 186 -16.81 2.19 -2.57
C SER A 186 -17.01 2.03 -1.06
N SER A 187 -15.95 1.66 -0.31
CA SER A 187 -16.07 1.52 1.13
C SER A 187 -16.36 2.88 1.77
N ARG A 188 -17.41 2.92 2.57
CA ARG A 188 -17.73 4.09 3.41
C ARG A 188 -16.80 4.09 4.62
N PRO A 189 -16.50 5.28 5.19
CA PRO A 189 -15.83 5.34 6.46
C PRO A 189 -16.56 4.51 7.53
N ARG A 190 -15.81 3.70 8.25
CA ARG A 190 -16.37 2.84 9.30
C ARG A 190 -16.68 3.66 10.54
N THR A 191 -17.66 3.23 11.29
CA THR A 191 -17.99 3.81 12.59
C THR A 191 -17.49 2.88 13.69
N PHE A 192 -16.77 3.46 14.64
CA PHE A 192 -16.24 2.78 15.80
C PHE A 192 -16.95 3.27 17.06
N ARG A 193 -17.25 2.35 17.96
CA ARG A 193 -17.78 2.62 19.28
C ARG A 193 -16.64 2.50 20.28
N VAL A 194 -16.54 3.47 21.19
CA VAL A 194 -15.50 3.51 22.22
C VAL A 194 -16.13 3.83 23.56
N ARG A 195 -15.68 3.14 24.60
CA ARG A 195 -16.12 3.39 25.98
C ARG A 195 -15.15 4.36 26.65
N LEU A 196 -15.64 5.49 27.12
CA LEU A 196 -14.91 6.47 27.90
C LEU A 196 -15.67 6.73 29.20
N GLU A 197 -15.05 6.50 30.34
CA GLU A 197 -15.63 6.82 31.66
C GLU A 197 -17.06 6.26 31.87
N ASP A 198 -17.29 5.00 31.59
CA ASP A 198 -18.62 4.34 31.66
C ASP A 198 -19.69 4.82 30.67
N ARG A 199 -19.31 5.71 29.72
CA ARG A 199 -20.19 6.12 28.63
C ARG A 199 -19.68 5.58 27.30
N TRP A 200 -20.62 5.32 26.40
CA TRP A 200 -20.32 4.94 25.04
C TRP A 200 -20.37 6.15 24.12
N PHE A 201 -19.34 6.26 23.30
CA PHE A 201 -19.22 7.24 22.23
C PHE A 201 -18.98 6.53 20.93
N TYR A 202 -19.31 7.18 19.83
CA TYR A 202 -18.92 6.71 18.51
C TYR A 202 -18.17 7.79 17.74
N PHE A 203 -17.33 7.36 16.83
CA PHE A 203 -16.64 8.22 15.90
C PHE A 203 -16.51 7.56 14.55
N THR A 204 -16.42 8.39 13.50
CA THR A 204 -16.19 7.93 12.13
C THR A 204 -14.70 7.95 11.82
N GLU A 205 -14.24 6.87 11.19
CA GLU A 205 -12.87 6.74 10.70
C GLU A 205 -12.53 7.93 9.78
N PRO A 206 -11.36 8.60 9.96
CA PRO A 206 -10.92 9.61 9.01
C PRO A 206 -10.75 9.02 7.61
N GLU A 207 -11.28 9.70 6.58
CA GLU A 207 -11.25 9.22 5.19
C GLU A 207 -9.81 8.92 4.69
N ALA A 208 -8.83 9.71 5.14
CA ALA A 208 -7.42 9.48 4.82
C ALA A 208 -6.82 8.19 5.45
N LEU A 209 -7.53 7.59 6.43
CA LEU A 209 -7.13 6.37 7.13
C LEU A 209 -8.06 5.19 6.85
N LEU A 210 -8.87 5.28 5.82
CA LEU A 210 -9.89 4.28 5.51
C LEU A 210 -9.32 2.85 5.50
N GLY A 211 -9.92 1.98 6.34
CA GLY A 211 -9.52 0.59 6.48
C GLY A 211 -8.19 0.37 7.21
N LYS A 212 -7.64 1.38 7.91
CA LYS A 212 -6.34 1.27 8.61
C LYS A 212 -6.47 1.15 10.13
N LEU A 213 -7.59 1.56 10.76
CA LEU A 213 -7.70 1.61 12.21
C LEU A 213 -7.76 0.23 12.88
N ASN A 214 -8.38 -0.75 12.23
CA ASN A 214 -8.60 -2.09 12.80
C ASN A 214 -7.81 -3.18 12.03
N ARG A 215 -6.49 -2.99 11.87
CA ARG A 215 -5.59 -3.98 11.26
C ARG A 215 -4.77 -4.68 12.35
N ARG A 216 -5.02 -5.99 12.51
CA ARG A 216 -4.43 -6.81 13.58
C ARG A 216 -3.13 -7.50 13.15
N PHE A 217 -2.20 -6.74 12.54
CA PHE A 217 -0.97 -7.30 11.98
C PHE A 217 -0.04 -7.91 13.04
N LEU A 218 -0.04 -7.37 14.26
CA LEU A 218 0.81 -7.83 15.36
C LEU A 218 0.22 -8.97 16.17
N GLU A 219 -1.07 -9.30 15.98
CA GLU A 219 -1.75 -10.35 16.73
C GLU A 219 -1.43 -11.75 16.20
N ALA A 220 -1.42 -12.77 17.09
CA ALA A 220 -1.38 -14.17 16.68
C ALA A 220 -2.78 -14.59 16.17
N PRO A 221 -2.88 -15.44 15.12
CA PRO A 221 -1.81 -16.17 14.43
C PRO A 221 -1.29 -15.49 13.14
N SER A 222 -1.33 -14.16 13.04
CA SER A 222 -0.92 -13.45 11.81
C SER A 222 0.48 -13.86 11.34
N CYS A 223 0.63 -14.19 10.06
CA CYS A 223 1.91 -14.41 9.39
C CYS A 223 2.46 -13.10 8.78
N HIS A 224 1.94 -11.94 9.18
CA HIS A 224 2.34 -10.67 8.62
C HIS A 224 3.81 -10.36 8.94
N PRO A 225 4.62 -9.88 7.97
CA PRO A 225 6.05 -9.64 8.17
C PRO A 225 6.35 -8.61 9.28
N ILE A 226 5.46 -7.65 9.52
CA ILE A 226 5.57 -6.69 10.63
C ILE A 226 5.62 -7.43 11.97
N ARG A 227 4.77 -8.45 12.17
CA ARG A 227 4.82 -9.27 13.39
C ARG A 227 6.13 -10.04 13.47
N THR A 228 6.57 -10.66 12.39
CA THR A 228 7.81 -11.45 12.37
C THR A 228 9.02 -10.62 12.77
N ILE A 229 9.17 -9.42 12.21
CA ILE A 229 10.26 -8.49 12.55
C ILE A 229 10.12 -8.00 14.00
N ASN A 230 8.92 -7.64 14.43
CA ASN A 230 8.68 -7.22 15.82
C ASN A 230 9.08 -8.29 16.84
N GLU A 231 8.69 -9.54 16.61
CA GLU A 231 9.04 -10.66 17.50
C GLU A 231 10.55 -10.91 17.53
N LYS A 232 11.23 -10.85 16.37
CA LYS A 232 12.69 -10.98 16.27
C LYS A 232 13.40 -9.86 17.04
N LEU A 233 12.97 -8.60 16.86
CA LEU A 233 13.51 -7.43 17.55
C LEU A 233 13.38 -7.55 19.07
N ILE A 234 12.18 -7.90 19.54
CA ILE A 234 11.91 -8.08 20.98
C ILE A 234 12.74 -9.22 21.55
N ALA A 235 12.83 -10.35 20.85
CA ALA A 235 13.62 -11.50 21.28
C ALA A 235 15.11 -11.17 21.38
N GLU A 236 15.65 -10.39 20.45
CA GLU A 236 17.07 -10.00 20.46
C GLU A 236 17.39 -9.10 21.66
N LEU A 237 16.61 -8.05 21.88
CA LEU A 237 16.79 -7.17 23.04
C LEU A 237 16.55 -7.91 24.37
N GLY A 238 15.65 -8.89 24.37
CA GLY A 238 15.38 -9.75 25.52
C GLY A 238 16.52 -10.67 25.93
N LYS A 239 17.52 -10.94 25.06
CA LYS A 239 18.74 -11.67 25.42
C LYS A 239 19.66 -10.84 26.32
N THR A 240 19.61 -9.52 26.17
CA THR A 240 20.50 -8.57 26.84
C THR A 240 19.86 -7.94 28.06
N PHE A 241 18.55 -7.63 28.00
CA PHE A 241 17.83 -6.91 29.04
C PHE A 241 16.68 -7.75 29.60
N PRO A 242 16.43 -7.72 30.95
CA PRO A 242 15.20 -8.27 31.51
C PRO A 242 13.99 -7.59 30.88
N LEU A 243 13.21 -8.34 30.09
CA LEU A 243 12.15 -7.79 29.24
C LEU A 243 10.78 -8.02 29.84
N LYS A 244 9.95 -6.98 29.87
CA LYS A 244 8.54 -7.01 30.24
C LYS A 244 7.66 -6.53 29.10
N ARG A 245 6.90 -7.43 28.52
CA ARG A 245 5.95 -7.12 27.46
C ARG A 245 4.63 -6.68 28.09
N LEU A 246 4.18 -5.48 27.77
CA LEU A 246 2.86 -5.00 28.19
C LEU A 246 1.80 -5.52 27.21
N ARG A 247 0.86 -6.30 27.74
CA ARG A 247 -0.19 -6.98 26.96
C ARG A 247 -1.54 -6.27 26.98
N CYS A 248 -1.65 -5.12 27.66
CA CYS A 248 -2.92 -4.39 27.68
C CYS A 248 -3.24 -3.83 26.28
N PRO A 249 -4.49 -3.89 25.84
CA PRO A 249 -4.92 -3.12 24.69
C PRO A 249 -4.69 -1.63 25.00
N LEU A 250 -3.72 -1.03 24.28
CA LEU A 250 -3.39 0.37 24.47
C LEU A 250 -4.38 1.22 23.68
N PRO A 251 -4.98 2.25 24.31
CA PRO A 251 -5.93 3.13 23.65
C PRO A 251 -5.43 3.68 22.30
N LEU A 252 -6.25 3.57 21.24
CA LEU A 252 -5.97 4.24 19.96
C LEU A 252 -6.20 5.74 20.05
N LEU A 253 -7.10 6.16 20.93
CA LEU A 253 -7.40 7.56 21.21
C LEU A 253 -6.57 8.06 22.38
N SER A 254 -6.08 9.27 22.27
CA SER A 254 -5.35 9.97 23.34
C SER A 254 -5.89 11.38 23.50
N GLN A 255 -5.88 11.88 24.72
CA GLN A 255 -6.20 13.27 24.97
C GLN A 255 -5.09 14.17 24.41
N GLY A 256 -5.49 15.30 23.82
CA GLY A 256 -4.56 16.37 23.50
C GLY A 256 -4.28 17.19 24.76
N GLY A 257 -3.04 17.27 25.20
CA GLY A 257 -2.64 18.07 26.34
C GLY A 257 -1.12 18.03 26.55
N PRO A 258 -0.55 18.93 27.37
CA PRO A 258 0.88 18.93 27.62
C PRO A 258 1.27 17.61 28.31
N SER A 259 2.06 16.80 27.60
CA SER A 259 2.70 15.63 28.18
C SER A 259 3.74 16.07 29.21
N VAL A 260 3.79 15.38 30.37
CA VAL A 260 4.85 15.59 31.39
C VAL A 260 6.21 15.08 30.89
N LEU A 261 6.21 14.22 29.86
CA LEU A 261 7.40 13.86 29.12
C LEU A 261 7.87 15.07 28.30
N PRO A 262 9.19 15.25 28.11
CA PRO A 262 9.69 16.40 27.38
C PRO A 262 8.95 16.54 26.05
N PRO A 263 8.63 17.79 25.64
CA PRO A 263 7.79 18.11 24.48
C PRO A 263 8.37 17.62 23.13
N VAL A 264 9.36 16.76 23.17
CA VAL A 264 10.23 16.42 22.06
C VAL A 264 9.49 15.76 20.91
N ALA A 265 8.30 15.20 21.08
CA ALA A 265 7.78 14.47 19.95
C ALA A 265 6.26 14.46 19.77
N CYS A 266 5.44 14.25 20.81
CA CYS A 266 4.04 13.88 20.57
C CYS A 266 3.12 15.08 20.30
N ASP A 267 3.37 16.23 20.93
CA ASP A 267 2.48 17.40 20.80
C ASP A 267 2.73 18.23 19.53
N LEU A 268 3.94 18.10 18.96
CA LEU A 268 4.30 18.74 17.69
C LEU A 268 4.02 17.86 16.46
N LEU A 269 3.68 16.58 16.67
CA LEU A 269 3.38 15.69 15.56
C LEU A 269 2.02 16.02 14.94
N PRO A 270 1.93 16.12 13.61
CA PRO A 270 0.66 16.32 12.92
C PRO A 270 -0.29 15.16 13.20
N THR A 271 -1.45 15.43 13.77
CA THR A 271 -2.37 14.42 14.28
C THR A 271 -3.73 14.43 13.58
N PHE A 272 -4.42 13.30 13.61
CA PHE A 272 -5.83 13.19 13.23
C PHE A 272 -6.69 13.43 14.47
N TRP A 273 -7.39 14.56 14.49
CA TRP A 273 -8.36 14.88 15.54
C TRP A 273 -9.67 14.14 15.28
N ILE A 274 -10.29 13.65 16.36
CA ILE A 274 -11.52 12.86 16.29
C ILE A 274 -12.64 13.65 16.98
N CYS A 275 -13.78 13.75 16.29
CA CYS A 275 -15.03 14.24 16.87
C CYS A 275 -15.80 13.05 17.43
N LEU A 276 -16.07 13.07 18.73
CA LEU A 276 -16.89 12.06 19.39
C LEU A 276 -18.35 12.49 19.39
N HIS A 277 -19.22 11.53 19.19
CA HIS A 277 -20.67 11.66 19.34
C HIS A 277 -21.15 10.75 20.46
N GLU A 278 -21.89 11.32 21.42
CA GLU A 278 -22.43 10.56 22.54
C GLU A 278 -23.57 9.65 22.06
N ASP A 279 -23.58 8.42 22.55
CA ASP A 279 -24.66 7.49 22.31
C ASP A 279 -25.79 7.79 23.33
N SER A 280 -26.78 8.56 22.90
CA SER A 280 -27.89 9.04 23.75
C SER A 280 -28.77 7.92 24.34
N SER A 281 -28.51 6.67 24.04
CA SER A 281 -29.25 5.53 24.56
C SER A 281 -28.84 5.07 25.98
N CYS A 282 -27.73 5.61 26.52
CA CYS A 282 -27.24 5.28 27.86
C CYS A 282 -26.84 6.54 28.62
N SER A 283 -27.68 7.01 29.53
CA SER A 283 -27.31 8.07 30.50
C SER A 283 -26.76 7.42 31.78
N GLU A 284 -25.59 7.89 32.22
CA GLU A 284 -25.19 8.26 33.59
C GLU A 284 -23.70 8.08 33.89
N LEU A 285 -23.06 9.18 34.08
CA LEU A 285 -22.01 9.74 34.98
C LEU A 285 -20.80 8.90 35.47
N LEU A 286 -19.59 9.37 35.26
CA LEU A 286 -18.55 9.95 36.12
C LEU A 286 -17.14 9.38 35.96
N ASN A 287 -16.17 10.31 35.88
CA ASN A 287 -14.73 10.26 36.17
C ASN A 287 -14.05 8.90 36.29
N GLY A 288 -13.35 8.46 35.28
CA GLY A 288 -12.55 7.25 35.28
C GLY A 288 -11.63 7.14 34.07
N GLU A 289 -10.67 6.28 34.16
CA GLU A 289 -9.64 6.04 33.14
C GLU A 289 -10.24 5.53 31.83
N ILE A 290 -9.57 5.84 30.71
CA ILE A 290 -9.92 5.33 29.38
C ILE A 290 -9.70 3.81 29.36
N THR A 291 -10.78 3.04 29.46
CA THR A 291 -10.74 1.58 29.28
C THR A 291 -11.28 1.26 27.89
N GLU A 292 -10.48 0.57 27.09
CA GLU A 292 -10.84 0.27 25.69
C GLU A 292 -11.57 -1.06 25.54
N ASP A 293 -12.84 -0.92 25.19
CA ASP A 293 -13.48 -1.85 24.28
C ASP A 293 -13.87 -1.05 23.03
N MET A 294 -13.00 -1.03 22.02
CA MET A 294 -13.33 -0.43 20.72
C MET A 294 -13.97 -1.49 19.83
N GLU A 295 -15.26 -1.31 19.58
CA GLU A 295 -16.03 -2.20 18.71
C GLU A 295 -16.33 -1.52 17.37
N GLU A 296 -16.13 -2.25 16.27
CA GLU A 296 -16.62 -1.85 14.96
C GLU A 296 -18.14 -2.10 14.93
N ILE A 297 -18.92 -1.06 14.61
CA ILE A 297 -20.36 -1.21 14.44
C ILE A 297 -20.59 -1.85 13.07
N PRO A 298 -21.19 -3.07 12.99
CA PRO A 298 -21.53 -3.68 11.72
C PRO A 298 -22.49 -2.78 10.93
N ASP A 299 -22.27 -2.64 9.63
CA ASP A 299 -23.17 -1.94 8.72
C ASP A 299 -24.46 -2.78 8.56
N SER A 300 -25.31 -2.77 9.58
CA SER A 300 -26.65 -3.38 9.48
C SER A 300 -27.47 -2.49 8.56
N GLY A 301 -27.84 -3.00 7.38
CA GLY A 301 -28.60 -2.32 6.34
C GLY A 301 -30.03 -1.85 6.71
N SER A 302 -30.28 -1.57 8.00
CA SER A 302 -31.43 -0.82 8.47
C SER A 302 -31.02 0.66 8.57
N GLU A 303 -31.75 1.54 7.88
CA GLU A 303 -31.68 2.99 8.00
C GLU A 303 -31.82 3.41 9.49
N CYS A 304 -30.75 3.30 10.26
CA CYS A 304 -30.56 4.21 11.37
C CYS A 304 -30.29 5.58 10.72
N THR A 305 -31.23 6.49 10.85
CA THR A 305 -31.06 7.90 10.51
C THR A 305 -29.99 8.49 11.41
N LEU A 306 -28.72 8.18 11.09
CA LEU A 306 -27.59 8.94 11.59
C LEU A 306 -27.82 10.39 11.15
N PRO A 307 -27.73 11.37 12.03
CA PRO A 307 -27.78 12.77 11.61
C PRO A 307 -26.73 12.94 10.52
N LYS A 308 -27.17 13.43 9.33
CA LYS A 308 -26.29 13.78 8.24
C LYS A 308 -25.14 14.57 8.84
N SER A 309 -23.91 14.09 8.69
CA SER A 309 -22.73 14.76 9.22
C SER A 309 -22.87 16.25 8.93
N PRO A 310 -22.82 17.12 9.95
CA PRO A 310 -22.69 18.54 9.67
C PRO A 310 -21.43 18.68 8.83
N ALA A 311 -21.54 19.43 7.74
CA ALA A 311 -20.37 19.86 6.99
C ALA A 311 -19.30 20.24 8.00
N ARG A 312 -18.05 19.76 7.80
CA ARG A 312 -16.90 20.10 8.63
C ARG A 312 -16.65 21.60 8.60
N ASP A 313 -17.56 22.36 9.20
CA ASP A 313 -17.29 23.75 9.53
C ASP A 313 -16.24 23.74 10.63
N GLY A 314 -15.10 24.30 10.28
CA GLY A 314 -14.04 24.56 11.24
C GLY A 314 -14.68 25.21 12.46
N CYS A 315 -14.32 24.74 13.66
CA CYS A 315 -14.76 25.24 14.95
C CYS A 315 -14.67 26.78 15.02
N LYS A 316 -15.69 27.45 14.50
CA LYS A 316 -15.99 28.85 14.78
C LYS A 316 -17.35 28.88 15.47
N ALA A 317 -17.26 29.16 16.76
CA ALA A 317 -18.26 29.80 17.61
C ALA A 317 -19.73 29.55 17.23
N ALA A 318 -20.32 28.46 17.72
CA ALA A 318 -21.71 28.47 18.09
C ALA A 318 -21.76 28.83 19.58
N GLN A 319 -22.28 30.00 19.86
CA GLN A 319 -22.65 30.44 21.19
C GLN A 319 -23.78 29.54 21.73
N GLU A 320 -23.68 29.28 23.04
CA GLU A 320 -24.72 28.81 23.96
C GLU A 320 -25.00 27.30 24.01
N GLY A 321 -24.28 26.69 24.93
CA GLY A 321 -24.45 25.31 25.40
C GLY A 321 -23.09 24.64 25.61
N VAL A 322 -22.40 24.98 26.71
CA VAL A 322 -21.06 24.44 27.02
C VAL A 322 -21.16 22.95 27.34
N CYS A 323 -21.10 22.12 26.33
CA CYS A 323 -20.50 20.81 26.45
C CYS A 323 -19.02 21.00 26.13
N GLU A 324 -18.12 20.94 27.07
CA GLU A 324 -16.69 20.85 26.85
C GLU A 324 -16.43 19.60 26.01
N GLN A 325 -16.37 19.76 24.70
CA GLN A 325 -16.06 18.67 23.77
C GLN A 325 -14.62 18.25 24.06
N VAL A 326 -14.47 17.10 24.71
CA VAL A 326 -13.17 16.47 24.92
C VAL A 326 -12.55 16.23 23.53
N LYS A 327 -11.52 17.02 23.18
CA LYS A 327 -10.79 16.85 21.94
C LYS A 327 -9.89 15.64 22.08
N LEU A 328 -10.24 14.55 21.42
CA LEU A 328 -9.41 13.37 21.30
C LEU A 328 -8.70 13.34 19.95
N ARG A 329 -7.57 12.69 19.93
CA ARG A 329 -6.78 12.46 18.71
C ARG A 329 -6.42 10.98 18.59
N LEU A 330 -6.26 10.48 17.37
CA LEU A 330 -5.59 9.20 17.16
C LEU A 330 -4.14 9.33 17.62
N ARG A 331 -3.65 8.32 18.36
CA ARG A 331 -2.31 8.37 18.94
C ARG A 331 -1.23 8.53 17.84
N PRO A 332 -0.41 9.58 17.88
CA PRO A 332 0.63 9.80 16.88
C PRO A 332 1.92 9.01 17.17
N SER A 333 2.08 8.49 18.38
CA SER A 333 3.20 7.67 18.85
C SER A 333 2.77 6.88 20.08
N LEU A 334 3.40 5.74 20.34
CA LEU A 334 3.23 4.98 21.58
C LEU A 334 3.80 5.69 22.81
N LEU A 335 4.61 6.72 22.63
CA LEU A 335 5.11 7.58 23.73
C LEU A 335 3.98 8.20 24.56
N VAL A 336 2.77 8.39 24.00
CA VAL A 336 1.61 8.90 24.75
C VAL A 336 1.21 7.95 25.90
N HIS A 337 1.61 6.68 25.83
CA HIS A 337 1.35 5.66 26.85
C HIS A 337 2.53 5.44 27.80
N ALA A 338 3.65 6.14 27.63
CA ALA A 338 4.84 5.93 28.46
C ALA A 338 4.62 6.40 29.91
N GLU A 339 3.89 7.50 30.11
CA GLU A 339 3.65 8.07 31.44
C GLU A 339 2.87 7.10 32.36
N PRO A 340 1.74 6.50 31.97
CA PRO A 340 1.06 5.48 32.77
C PRO A 340 1.95 4.28 33.11
N VAL A 341 2.79 3.84 32.16
CA VAL A 341 3.73 2.71 32.38
C VAL A 341 4.75 3.04 33.47
N ILE A 342 5.36 4.23 33.40
CA ILE A 342 6.40 4.66 34.32
C ILE A 342 5.83 4.87 35.74
N HIS A 343 4.60 5.35 35.84
CA HIS A 343 3.94 5.56 37.12
C HIS A 343 3.28 4.29 37.71
N SER A 344 3.25 3.19 36.95
CA SER A 344 2.75 1.92 37.45
C SER A 344 3.52 1.44 38.68
N PRO A 345 2.87 0.98 39.75
CA PRO A 345 3.54 0.39 40.92
C PRO A 345 4.41 -0.82 40.55
N GLU A 346 4.15 -1.45 39.42
CA GLU A 346 4.89 -2.60 38.92
C GLU A 346 6.14 -2.22 38.11
N PHE A 347 6.40 -0.92 37.91
CA PHE A 347 7.55 -0.47 37.14
C PHE A 347 8.86 -0.74 37.90
N LEU A 348 9.71 -1.56 37.32
CA LEU A 348 11.01 -1.95 37.89
C LEU A 348 12.14 -1.30 37.08
N PRO A 349 12.92 -0.38 37.68
CA PRO A 349 14.13 0.14 37.05
C PRO A 349 15.10 -0.99 36.67
N GLY A 350 15.77 -0.87 35.53
CA GLY A 350 16.64 -1.88 34.97
C GLY A 350 15.94 -2.95 34.10
N SER A 351 14.60 -2.96 34.07
CA SER A 351 13.84 -3.81 33.15
C SER A 351 13.46 -3.01 31.90
N LEU A 352 13.46 -3.67 30.75
CA LEU A 352 13.04 -3.11 29.45
C LEU A 352 11.56 -3.40 29.22
N TYR A 353 10.74 -2.38 29.25
CA TYR A 353 9.31 -2.48 28.95
C TYR A 353 9.06 -2.28 27.47
N VAL A 354 8.18 -3.09 26.87
CA VAL A 354 7.91 -3.10 25.43
C VAL A 354 6.43 -2.91 25.17
N LEU A 355 6.13 -1.94 24.29
CA LEU A 355 4.83 -1.68 23.71
C LEU A 355 4.95 -1.78 22.18
N SER A 356 3.98 -2.41 21.51
CA SER A 356 3.93 -2.44 20.04
C SER A 356 2.49 -2.20 19.59
N GLY A 357 2.31 -1.39 18.55
CA GLY A 357 0.98 -1.09 18.04
C GLY A 357 0.96 -0.08 16.89
N PRO A 358 -0.20 0.11 16.24
CA PRO A 358 -0.35 1.09 15.17
C PRO A 358 -0.35 2.51 15.73
N VAL A 359 0.19 3.45 14.95
CA VAL A 359 0.19 4.89 15.21
C VAL A 359 -0.21 5.65 13.94
N PHE A 360 -0.72 6.89 14.10
CA PHE A 360 -1.38 7.62 13.02
C PHE A 360 -0.90 9.07 12.99
N ARG A 361 -0.37 9.51 11.85
CA ARG A 361 0.16 10.87 11.67
C ARG A 361 -0.27 11.43 10.32
N LYS A 362 -0.69 12.70 10.27
CA LYS A 362 -0.76 13.41 9.00
C LYS A 362 0.66 13.56 8.44
N CYS A 363 0.85 13.30 7.17
CA CYS A 363 2.15 13.40 6.51
C CYS A 363 2.01 13.75 5.03
N HIS A 364 3.04 14.35 4.46
CA HIS A 364 3.13 14.55 3.01
C HIS A 364 3.12 13.20 2.28
N ILE A 365 2.65 13.20 1.02
CA ILE A 365 2.70 12.02 0.16
C ILE A 365 4.10 11.94 -0.44
N LEU A 366 4.92 11.06 0.13
CA LEU A 366 6.29 10.73 -0.29
C LEU A 366 6.47 9.21 -0.26
N PRO A 367 7.47 8.64 -0.96
CA PRO A 367 7.62 7.18 -1.08
C PRO A 367 7.69 6.40 0.24
N PHE A 368 8.28 6.99 1.28
CA PHE A 368 8.50 6.33 2.58
C PHE A 368 7.74 6.98 3.74
N THR A 369 6.72 7.79 3.45
CA THR A 369 5.88 8.41 4.48
C THR A 369 4.50 7.78 4.53
N MET A 370 4.12 7.30 5.70
CA MET A 370 2.90 6.53 5.93
C MET A 370 2.00 7.26 6.92
N PRO A 371 0.69 7.43 6.61
CA PRO A 371 -0.26 8.04 7.54
C PRO A 371 -0.61 7.13 8.71
N ALA A 372 -0.38 5.83 8.55
CA ALA A 372 -0.53 4.79 9.55
C ALA A 372 0.66 3.82 9.43
N PHE A 373 1.28 3.47 10.57
CA PHE A 373 2.35 2.48 10.63
C PHE A 373 2.40 1.87 12.04
N HIS A 374 3.15 0.77 12.21
CA HIS A 374 3.36 0.14 13.51
C HIS A 374 4.65 0.64 14.14
N GLU A 375 4.54 1.01 15.40
CA GLU A 375 5.66 1.42 16.23
C GLU A 375 5.93 0.36 17.29
N THR A 376 7.22 0.10 17.59
CA THR A 376 7.63 -0.57 18.82
C THR A 376 8.37 0.42 19.68
N LEU A 377 7.88 0.60 20.90
CA LEU A 377 8.47 1.47 21.92
C LEU A 377 9.07 0.62 23.02
N PHE A 378 10.36 0.84 23.30
CA PHE A 378 11.04 0.29 24.47
C PHE A 378 11.25 1.40 25.49
N ILE A 379 10.96 1.09 26.76
CA ILE A 379 11.11 2.00 27.90
C ILE A 379 12.05 1.38 28.91
N LEU A 380 13.15 2.06 29.22
CA LEU A 380 14.14 1.62 30.18
C LEU A 380 14.35 2.71 31.24
N GLY A 381 14.12 2.41 32.51
CA GLY A 381 14.32 3.33 33.61
C GLY A 381 15.54 2.99 34.46
N PHE A 382 16.23 4.02 34.99
CA PHE A 382 17.40 3.89 35.86
C PHE A 382 17.29 4.76 37.10
N ASN A 383 17.89 4.31 38.21
CA ASN A 383 18.06 5.13 39.39
C ASN A 383 19.32 6.03 39.26
N ARG A 384 19.14 7.33 39.40
CA ARG A 384 20.20 8.36 39.27
C ARG A 384 21.29 8.29 40.35
N ASN A 385 21.03 7.57 41.45
CA ASN A 385 21.98 7.40 42.58
C ASN A 385 23.14 6.45 42.27
N THR A 386 23.09 5.68 41.19
CA THR A 386 24.22 4.99 40.62
C THR A 386 24.94 5.98 39.71
N LYS A 387 26.16 6.42 40.09
CA LYS A 387 27.01 7.42 39.41
C LYS A 387 26.70 7.61 37.92
N GLU A 388 26.70 8.85 37.43
CA GLU A 388 26.52 9.21 36.00
C GLU A 388 27.32 8.35 35.01
N SER A 389 28.34 7.67 35.52
CA SER A 389 29.18 6.68 34.80
C SER A 389 28.45 5.40 34.34
N CYS A 390 27.21 5.13 34.78
CA CYS A 390 26.51 3.89 34.38
C CYS A 390 25.50 4.09 33.23
N LEU A 391 25.04 5.33 32.94
CA LEU A 391 24.06 5.58 31.88
C LEU A 391 24.69 5.44 30.47
N LEU A 392 25.88 6.02 30.26
CA LEU A 392 26.56 6.00 28.97
C LEU A 392 26.93 4.60 28.51
N PRO A 393 27.58 3.73 29.33
CA PRO A 393 27.87 2.36 28.92
C PRO A 393 26.63 1.54 28.59
N LEU A 394 25.54 1.76 29.32
CA LEU A 394 24.30 1.03 29.09
C LEU A 394 23.56 1.52 27.83
N LEU A 395 23.60 2.82 27.55
CA LEU A 395 23.09 3.39 26.32
C LEU A 395 23.91 2.92 25.12
N ASP A 396 25.24 2.84 25.25
CA ASP A 396 26.12 2.31 24.21
C ASP A 396 25.83 0.83 23.97
N HIS A 397 25.67 0.04 25.02
CA HIS A 397 25.31 -1.37 24.90
C HIS A 397 23.92 -1.58 24.24
N LEU A 398 22.94 -0.74 24.56
CA LEU A 398 21.63 -0.74 23.90
C LEU A 398 21.75 -0.38 22.41
N LYS A 399 22.55 0.64 22.07
CA LYS A 399 22.83 1.03 20.68
C LYS A 399 23.54 -0.10 19.92
N ASP A 400 24.53 -0.73 20.52
CA ASP A 400 25.28 -1.83 19.90
C ASP A 400 24.37 -3.03 19.64
N THR A 401 23.54 -3.43 20.61
CA THR A 401 22.60 -4.54 20.45
C THR A 401 21.58 -4.26 19.36
N LEU A 402 21.00 -3.06 19.39
CA LEU A 402 20.02 -2.61 18.39
C LEU A 402 20.67 -2.46 17.01
N GLY A 403 21.85 -1.86 16.92
CA GLY A 403 22.59 -1.66 15.68
C GLY A 403 22.97 -2.99 15.02
N ASN A 404 23.44 -3.96 15.81
CA ASN A 404 23.75 -5.31 15.32
C ASN A 404 22.49 -5.99 14.77
N PHE A 405 21.38 -5.94 15.50
CA PHE A 405 20.10 -6.50 15.03
C PHE A 405 19.64 -5.85 13.72
N LEU A 406 19.63 -4.52 13.66
CA LEU A 406 19.21 -3.79 12.47
C LEU A 406 20.12 -4.10 11.28
N THR A 407 21.43 -4.09 11.48
CA THR A 407 22.41 -4.40 10.42
C THR A 407 22.23 -5.83 9.93
N GLN A 408 22.10 -6.79 10.81
CA GLN A 408 21.88 -8.20 10.45
C GLN A 408 20.55 -8.34 9.68
N THR A 409 19.45 -7.76 10.18
CA THR A 409 18.13 -7.85 9.55
C THR A 409 18.10 -7.24 8.14
N LEU A 410 18.84 -6.14 7.92
CA LEU A 410 18.89 -5.45 6.63
C LEU A 410 19.90 -6.06 5.65
N GLN A 411 20.79 -6.94 6.10
CA GLN A 411 21.80 -7.59 5.26
C GLN A 411 21.50 -9.08 4.99
N GLU A 412 20.55 -9.69 5.71
CA GLU A 412 20.33 -11.14 5.73
C GLU A 412 19.97 -11.73 4.35
N ASP A 413 19.49 -10.94 3.39
CA ASP A 413 19.28 -11.35 1.97
C ASP A 413 19.23 -10.16 1.01
N SER A 414 19.56 -8.94 1.45
CA SER A 414 19.40 -7.78 0.57
C SER A 414 20.60 -7.64 -0.38
N SER A 415 20.31 -7.50 -1.67
CA SER A 415 21.25 -7.01 -2.68
C SER A 415 21.69 -5.56 -2.42
N LEU A 416 21.09 -4.90 -1.40
CA LEU A 416 21.28 -3.51 -1.06
C LEU A 416 22.42 -3.35 -0.06
N SER A 417 23.41 -2.52 -0.39
CA SER A 417 24.42 -2.09 0.57
C SER A 417 23.81 -1.06 1.51
N THR A 418 23.33 -1.50 2.68
CA THR A 418 22.73 -0.65 3.70
C THR A 418 23.65 -0.44 4.89
N SER A 419 23.68 0.79 5.42
CA SER A 419 24.33 1.10 6.71
C SER A 419 23.33 1.71 7.70
N VAL A 420 23.53 1.38 8.98
CA VAL A 420 22.72 1.92 10.09
C VAL A 420 23.57 2.88 10.89
N ASP A 421 23.13 4.12 11.02
CA ASP A 421 23.83 5.18 11.73
C ASP A 421 22.99 5.76 12.87
N PHE A 422 23.58 5.90 14.06
CA PHE A 422 22.98 6.61 15.19
C PHE A 422 23.49 8.06 15.21
N VAL A 423 22.64 9.00 14.77
CA VAL A 423 23.00 10.39 14.64
C VAL A 423 22.58 11.17 15.89
N LEU A 424 23.59 11.68 16.62
CA LEU A 424 23.37 12.50 17.82
C LEU A 424 22.65 13.79 17.46
N GLN A 425 21.59 14.12 18.20
CA GLN A 425 20.82 15.32 18.01
C GLN A 425 21.49 16.57 18.65
N PRO A 426 21.14 17.79 18.24
CA PRO A 426 21.74 19.03 18.77
C PRO A 426 21.63 19.21 20.29
N ASN A 427 20.68 18.54 20.94
CA ASN A 427 20.55 18.53 22.41
C ASN A 427 21.63 17.71 23.13
N GLY A 428 22.54 17.05 22.43
CA GLY A 428 23.68 16.32 22.94
C GLY A 428 23.36 15.02 23.68
N LYS A 429 22.11 14.52 23.64
CA LYS A 429 21.70 13.34 24.41
C LYS A 429 20.77 12.37 23.66
N ASP A 430 20.04 12.84 22.65
CA ASP A 430 19.10 12.05 21.89
C ASP A 430 19.72 11.62 20.55
N TYR A 431 19.24 10.50 20.00
CA TYR A 431 19.73 9.98 18.73
C TYR A 431 18.55 9.74 17.78
N VAL A 432 18.80 9.96 16.51
CA VAL A 432 17.94 9.49 15.41
C VAL A 432 18.64 8.33 14.71
N ILE A 433 17.90 7.28 14.40
CA ILE A 433 18.41 6.07 13.75
C ILE A 433 18.17 6.22 12.26
N HIS A 434 19.24 6.37 11.51
CA HIS A 434 19.23 6.51 10.05
C HIS A 434 19.63 5.20 9.38
N VAL A 435 18.95 4.88 8.27
CA VAL A 435 19.39 3.87 7.32
C VAL A 435 19.74 4.56 6.02
N LYS A 436 20.95 4.30 5.53
CA LYS A 436 21.41 4.72 4.21
C LYS A 436 21.38 3.52 3.29
N SER A 437 20.83 3.68 2.09
CA SER A 437 20.91 2.70 1.01
C SER A 437 21.46 3.38 -0.23
N LEU A 438 22.38 2.71 -0.92
CA LEU A 438 22.99 3.22 -2.16
C LEU A 438 22.09 3.04 -3.39
N ASP A 439 21.02 2.24 -3.28
CA ASP A 439 20.23 1.80 -4.44
C ASP A 439 18.86 2.48 -4.60
N PHE A 440 18.48 3.34 -3.66
CA PHE A 440 17.29 4.19 -3.82
C PHE A 440 17.59 5.37 -4.77
N GLY A 441 17.73 5.16 -6.07
CA GLY A 441 17.86 6.12 -7.15
C GLY A 441 18.46 7.50 -6.84
N PRO A 442 18.89 8.28 -7.81
CA PRO A 442 19.57 9.58 -7.58
C PRO A 442 18.71 10.63 -6.87
N ASP A 443 17.39 10.44 -6.82
CA ASP A 443 16.44 11.34 -6.13
C ASP A 443 16.22 11.01 -4.64
N CYS A 444 16.70 9.86 -4.15
CA CYS A 444 16.60 9.41 -2.76
C CYS A 444 17.95 9.41 -2.04
N THR A 445 18.66 10.55 -2.05
CA THR A 445 19.89 10.73 -1.27
C THR A 445 19.62 10.97 0.23
N GLU A 446 18.36 10.96 0.65
CA GLU A 446 17.97 11.21 2.03
C GLU A 446 18.11 9.95 2.89
N ASN A 447 18.76 10.13 4.04
CA ASN A 447 18.83 9.12 5.08
C ASN A 447 17.41 8.80 5.59
N LEU A 448 16.98 7.57 5.49
CA LEU A 448 15.67 7.16 6.02
C LEU A 448 15.73 7.05 7.54
N ILE A 449 14.79 7.69 8.22
CA ILE A 449 14.68 7.64 9.68
C ILE A 449 13.79 6.45 10.06
N ILE A 450 14.39 5.41 10.64
CA ILE A 450 13.65 4.21 11.10
C ILE A 450 13.32 4.24 12.58
N GLY A 451 13.89 5.17 13.35
CA GLY A 451 13.63 5.24 14.78
C GLY A 451 14.38 6.35 15.47
N SER A 452 14.22 6.40 16.79
CA SER A 452 14.88 7.37 17.66
C SER A 452 15.17 6.81 19.04
N ILE A 453 16.18 7.36 19.72
CA ILE A 453 16.47 7.12 21.13
C ILE A 453 16.37 8.48 21.83
N VAL A 454 15.47 8.59 22.78
CA VAL A 454 15.23 9.83 23.55
C VAL A 454 15.51 9.58 25.02
N THR A 455 16.29 10.46 25.63
CA THR A 455 16.65 10.39 27.06
C THR A 455 15.94 11.49 27.84
N SER A 456 15.22 11.13 28.88
CA SER A 456 14.46 12.07 29.70
C SER A 456 14.61 11.86 31.18
N THR A 457 14.50 12.99 31.91
CA THR A 457 14.35 13.01 33.37
C THR A 457 12.96 13.57 33.69
N ILE A 458 12.11 12.79 34.34
CA ILE A 458 10.78 13.23 34.71
C ILE A 458 10.83 13.96 36.05
N VAL A 459 10.17 15.15 36.12
CA VAL A 459 10.22 16.02 37.29
C VAL A 459 9.71 15.35 38.56
N LYS A 460 8.68 14.48 38.45
CA LYS A 460 8.12 13.73 39.59
C LYS A 460 9.04 12.62 40.11
N HIS A 461 9.98 12.15 39.29
CA HIS A 461 10.93 11.07 39.62
C HIS A 461 12.37 11.62 39.63
N LYS A 462 12.65 12.60 40.50
CA LYS A 462 13.94 13.35 40.56
C LYS A 462 15.19 12.47 40.60
N HIS A 463 15.06 11.19 40.95
CA HIS A 463 16.15 10.23 41.06
C HIS A 463 16.16 9.15 39.95
N GLN A 464 15.30 9.29 38.95
CA GLN A 464 15.24 8.35 37.84
C GLN A 464 15.49 9.05 36.49
N CYS A 465 16.16 8.33 35.60
CA CYS A 465 16.35 8.70 34.21
C CYS A 465 15.72 7.62 33.34
N PHE A 466 15.11 8.01 32.23
CA PHE A 466 14.43 7.11 31.32
C PHE A 466 15.03 7.22 29.92
N VAL A 467 15.13 6.07 29.25
CA VAL A 467 15.48 5.97 27.83
C VAL A 467 14.30 5.37 27.09
N PHE A 468 13.89 6.05 26.04
CA PHE A 468 12.81 5.62 25.13
C PHE A 468 13.42 5.30 23.77
N VAL A 469 13.20 4.09 23.26
CA VAL A 469 13.60 3.69 21.91
C VAL A 469 12.35 3.42 21.10
N SER A 470 12.15 4.20 20.05
CA SER A 470 11.02 4.07 19.13
C SER A 470 11.51 3.56 17.78
N ILE A 471 10.89 2.50 17.25
CA ILE A 471 11.22 1.90 15.95
C ILE A 471 9.97 1.83 15.07
N ASN A 472 10.07 2.36 13.85
CA ASN A 472 9.06 2.21 12.81
C ASN A 472 9.20 0.81 12.16
N LEU A 473 8.30 -0.09 12.52
CA LEU A 473 8.33 -1.48 12.04
C LEU A 473 8.00 -1.59 10.55
N ASP A 474 7.06 -0.80 10.05
CA ASP A 474 6.65 -0.85 8.64
C ASP A 474 7.81 -0.49 7.73
N LEU A 475 8.53 0.59 8.05
CA LEU A 475 9.71 0.99 7.29
C LEU A 475 10.84 -0.04 7.40
N LEU A 476 11.06 -0.60 8.60
CA LEU A 476 12.05 -1.66 8.80
C LEU A 476 11.71 -2.91 7.97
N VAL A 477 10.43 -3.30 7.91
CA VAL A 477 9.95 -4.42 7.09
C VAL A 477 10.13 -4.14 5.59
N MET A 478 9.80 -2.92 5.14
CA MET A 478 10.02 -2.54 3.73
C MET A 478 11.48 -2.74 3.33
N LEU A 479 12.41 -2.28 4.17
CA LEU A 479 13.84 -2.39 3.91
C LEU A 479 14.34 -3.85 3.99
N ALA A 480 13.88 -4.63 4.98
CA ALA A 480 14.31 -6.01 5.20
C ALA A 480 13.82 -6.99 4.12
N TYR A 481 12.65 -6.74 3.53
CA TYR A 481 12.04 -7.60 2.52
C TYR A 481 12.08 -7.01 1.11
N ASP A 482 12.78 -5.89 0.90
CA ASP A 482 12.86 -5.16 -0.37
C ASP A 482 11.48 -4.78 -0.94
N ILE A 483 10.61 -4.26 -0.07
CA ILE A 483 9.28 -3.77 -0.45
C ILE A 483 9.37 -2.28 -0.77
N SER A 484 9.24 -1.92 -2.05
CA SER A 484 9.39 -0.55 -2.52
C SER A 484 8.18 0.36 -2.26
N ASP A 485 7.03 -0.21 -1.91
CA ASP A 485 5.77 0.52 -1.73
C ASP A 485 5.10 0.10 -0.41
N TRP A 486 5.01 1.03 0.56
CA TRP A 486 4.42 0.77 1.87
C TRP A 486 2.95 0.31 1.80
N ARG A 487 2.21 0.69 0.76
CA ARG A 487 0.79 0.33 0.58
C ARG A 487 0.59 -1.17 0.46
N ILE A 488 1.59 -1.88 -0.03
CA ILE A 488 1.61 -3.35 -0.10
C ILE A 488 1.50 -3.99 1.29
N LEU A 489 2.09 -3.38 2.32
CA LEU A 489 1.96 -3.87 3.71
C LEU A 489 0.51 -3.78 4.21
N TRP A 490 -0.25 -2.83 3.68
CA TRP A 490 -1.62 -2.53 4.11
C TRP A 490 -2.68 -3.08 3.16
N THR A 491 -2.30 -3.84 2.14
CA THR A 491 -3.23 -4.45 1.19
C THR A 491 -4.18 -5.45 1.86
N PHE A 492 -5.36 -5.64 1.28
CA PHE A 492 -6.27 -6.73 1.60
C PHE A 492 -6.05 -7.95 0.70
N ASP A 493 -5.08 -7.91 -0.18
CA ASP A 493 -4.79 -9.00 -1.11
C ASP A 493 -4.07 -10.15 -0.39
N ASN A 494 -4.73 -11.29 -0.31
CA ASN A 494 -4.20 -12.48 0.34
C ASN A 494 -2.90 -13.00 -0.31
N ARG A 495 -2.63 -12.64 -1.57
CA ARG A 495 -1.40 -12.99 -2.27
C ARG A 495 -0.16 -12.43 -1.58
N PHE A 496 -0.30 -11.28 -0.92
CA PHE A 496 0.77 -10.71 -0.11
C PHE A 496 1.20 -11.68 1.00
N LEU A 497 0.26 -12.09 1.86
CA LEU A 497 0.57 -12.96 3.01
C LEU A 497 1.00 -14.38 2.60
N LYS A 498 0.49 -14.91 1.48
CA LYS A 498 0.90 -16.23 0.94
C LYS A 498 2.41 -16.30 0.61
N ARG A 499 3.10 -15.16 0.47
CA ARG A 499 4.53 -15.10 0.14
C ARG A 499 5.46 -15.11 1.34
N PHE A 500 4.94 -14.97 2.56
CA PHE A 500 5.75 -14.94 3.77
C PHE A 500 5.66 -16.28 4.50
N ALA A 501 6.78 -17.01 4.52
CA ALA A 501 6.92 -18.20 5.35
C ALA A 501 7.29 -17.80 6.78
N PRO A 502 6.77 -18.47 7.82
CA PRO A 502 7.11 -18.17 9.20
C PRO A 502 8.63 -18.24 9.45
N GLY A 503 9.19 -17.18 9.99
CA GLY A 503 10.57 -17.10 10.46
C GLY A 503 11.65 -16.86 9.39
N LYS A 504 11.31 -16.84 8.10
CA LYS A 504 12.25 -16.50 7.02
C LYS A 504 12.11 -15.04 6.60
N ILE A 505 13.23 -14.42 6.28
CA ILE A 505 13.30 -13.13 5.60
C ILE A 505 13.77 -13.43 4.18
N GLU A 506 12.91 -13.23 3.20
CA GLU A 506 13.20 -13.43 1.78
C GLU A 506 12.74 -12.21 1.00
N HIS A 507 13.37 -11.90 -0.13
CA HIS A 507 12.95 -10.81 -0.99
C HIS A 507 11.48 -10.93 -1.41
N PHE A 508 10.74 -9.86 -1.27
CA PHE A 508 9.36 -9.81 -1.71
C PHE A 508 9.29 -9.72 -3.24
N LYS A 509 8.75 -10.76 -3.88
CA LYS A 509 8.41 -10.71 -5.30
C LYS A 509 7.02 -10.11 -5.46
N SER A 510 6.93 -8.93 -6.07
CA SER A 510 5.64 -8.28 -6.36
C SER A 510 4.76 -9.17 -7.23
N TYR A 511 3.46 -9.14 -6.96
CA TYR A 511 2.41 -9.75 -7.79
C TYR A 511 1.67 -8.71 -8.65
N SER A 512 2.14 -7.46 -8.66
CA SER A 512 1.68 -6.36 -9.50
C SER A 512 2.89 -5.64 -10.08
N LEU A 513 3.28 -6.06 -11.30
CA LEU A 513 4.45 -5.53 -11.98
C LEU A 513 4.07 -4.36 -12.87
N TYR A 514 4.90 -3.32 -12.87
CA TYR A 514 4.80 -2.17 -13.78
C TYR A 514 3.40 -1.55 -13.87
N PRO A 515 2.73 -1.24 -12.74
CA PRO A 515 1.39 -0.68 -12.76
C PRO A 515 1.35 0.63 -13.54
N PRO A 516 0.26 0.90 -14.28
CA PRO A 516 0.12 2.13 -15.06
C PRO A 516 0.19 3.36 -14.16
N CYS A 517 0.82 4.41 -14.68
CA CYS A 517 0.99 5.68 -14.01
C CYS A 517 0.27 6.78 -14.82
N TYR A 518 -0.57 7.58 -14.14
CA TYR A 518 -1.28 8.71 -14.74
C TYR A 518 -0.92 10.00 -14.01
N VAL A 519 -0.66 11.04 -14.78
CA VAL A 519 -0.20 12.34 -14.25
C VAL A 519 -1.24 13.40 -14.58
N HIS A 520 -1.63 14.17 -13.55
CA HIS A 520 -2.55 15.29 -13.68
C HIS A 520 -2.01 16.50 -12.92
N ASP A 521 -2.17 17.67 -13.50
CA ASP A 521 -1.81 18.92 -12.85
C ASP A 521 -3.07 19.60 -12.27
N VAL A 522 -2.89 20.32 -11.17
CA VAL A 522 -3.92 21.15 -10.54
C VAL A 522 -3.35 22.53 -10.23
N SER A 523 -4.06 23.56 -10.64
CA SER A 523 -3.74 24.96 -10.32
C SER A 523 -4.93 25.63 -9.65
N PHE A 524 -4.65 26.43 -8.62
CA PHE A 524 -5.68 27.14 -7.88
C PHE A 524 -5.15 28.44 -7.31
N TRP A 525 -6.06 29.38 -7.08
CA TRP A 525 -5.78 30.65 -6.41
C TRP A 525 -6.00 30.52 -4.91
N LEU A 526 -5.09 31.07 -4.13
CA LEU A 526 -5.25 31.19 -2.68
C LEU A 526 -6.23 32.31 -2.35
N ASP A 527 -7.03 32.12 -1.29
CA ASP A 527 -7.80 33.19 -0.69
C ASP A 527 -6.87 34.10 0.12
N GLU A 528 -7.00 35.42 0.00
CA GLU A 528 -6.17 36.41 0.71
C GLU A 528 -6.25 36.29 2.24
N LYS A 529 -7.32 35.66 2.75
CA LYS A 529 -7.57 35.48 4.19
C LYS A 529 -7.09 34.14 4.76
N ASN A 530 -6.71 33.20 3.91
CA ASN A 530 -6.32 31.85 4.33
C ASN A 530 -4.83 31.59 4.13
N THR A 531 -4.18 31.14 5.17
CA THR A 531 -2.88 30.49 5.07
C THR A 531 -3.10 29.09 4.48
N PHE A 532 -2.53 28.82 3.33
CA PHE A 532 -2.57 27.50 2.71
C PHE A 532 -1.80 26.48 3.58
N ASP A 533 -2.49 25.42 3.98
CA ASP A 533 -1.90 24.29 4.70
C ASP A 533 -1.60 23.16 3.70
N GLU A 534 -0.31 23.04 3.35
CA GLU A 534 0.15 22.01 2.41
C GLU A 534 -0.05 20.60 2.98
N LEU A 535 0.06 20.41 4.30
CA LEU A 535 -0.18 19.12 4.93
C LEU A 535 -1.65 18.70 4.83
N GLU A 536 -2.58 19.64 4.98
CA GLU A 536 -4.00 19.37 4.78
C GLU A 536 -4.31 19.08 3.32
N PHE A 537 -3.65 19.75 2.37
CA PHE A 537 -3.74 19.45 0.93
C PHE A 537 -3.36 17.98 0.64
N HIS A 538 -2.26 17.49 1.23
CA HIS A 538 -1.88 16.07 1.14
C HIS A 538 -2.87 15.14 1.85
N THR A 539 -3.47 15.57 2.95
CA THR A 539 -4.50 14.80 3.68
C THR A 539 -5.76 14.63 2.84
N VAL A 540 -6.23 15.70 2.19
CA VAL A 540 -7.36 15.66 1.24
C VAL A 540 -7.04 14.77 0.04
N ALA A 541 -5.81 14.85 -0.49
CA ALA A 541 -5.37 14.02 -1.60
C ALA A 541 -5.44 12.51 -1.24
N ARG A 542 -5.02 12.12 -0.04
CA ARG A 542 -5.15 10.74 0.46
C ARG A 542 -6.60 10.32 0.61
N ALA A 543 -7.43 11.16 1.22
CA ALA A 543 -8.84 10.87 1.45
C ALA A 543 -9.58 10.58 0.14
N VAL A 544 -9.40 11.43 -0.87
CA VAL A 544 -10.08 11.29 -2.16
C VAL A 544 -9.54 10.12 -2.97
N SER A 545 -8.21 9.96 -3.01
CA SER A 545 -7.56 8.96 -3.87
C SER A 545 -7.41 7.59 -3.21
N ARG A 546 -7.66 7.47 -1.90
CA ARG A 546 -7.39 6.24 -1.11
C ARG A 546 -5.98 5.71 -1.34
N ASP A 547 -5.00 6.60 -1.14
CA ASP A 547 -3.58 6.35 -1.39
C ASP A 547 -3.21 6.02 -2.85
N THR A 548 -4.09 6.26 -3.81
CA THR A 548 -3.76 6.10 -5.25
C THR A 548 -2.82 7.22 -5.75
N ILE A 549 -2.88 8.41 -5.16
CA ILE A 549 -1.86 9.45 -5.40
C ILE A 549 -0.58 9.05 -4.66
N VAL A 550 0.51 8.86 -5.41
CA VAL A 550 1.81 8.38 -4.90
C VAL A 550 2.86 9.49 -4.83
N SER A 551 2.65 10.57 -5.55
CA SER A 551 3.55 11.72 -5.55
C SER A 551 2.77 13.00 -5.79
N ILE A 552 3.14 14.04 -5.06
CA ILE A 552 2.69 15.41 -5.27
C ILE A 552 3.94 16.28 -5.39
N GLN A 553 4.10 16.90 -6.54
CA GLN A 553 5.23 17.76 -6.85
C GLN A 553 4.77 19.20 -7.02
N PHE A 554 5.33 20.11 -6.27
CA PHE A 554 5.15 21.55 -6.50
C PHE A 554 5.80 21.93 -7.83
N LEU A 555 5.05 22.61 -8.72
CA LEU A 555 5.53 23.02 -10.03
C LEU A 555 5.82 24.51 -10.10
N ASP A 556 4.86 25.34 -9.67
CA ASP A 556 4.94 26.79 -9.89
C ASP A 556 4.13 27.58 -8.83
N ARG A 557 4.63 28.77 -8.54
CA ARG A 557 3.95 29.80 -7.77
C ARG A 557 3.88 31.07 -8.60
N PHE A 558 2.67 31.46 -8.95
CA PHE A 558 2.42 32.66 -9.74
C PHE A 558 1.70 33.71 -8.90
N GLN A 559 2.16 34.97 -8.94
CA GLN A 559 1.50 36.11 -8.32
C GLN A 559 0.95 37.03 -9.42
N HIS A 560 -0.37 37.28 -9.37
CA HIS A 560 -1.02 38.16 -10.35
C HIS A 560 -0.52 39.60 -10.18
N PRO A 561 -0.02 40.26 -11.24
CA PRO A 561 0.62 41.58 -11.09
C PRO A 561 -0.31 42.69 -10.61
N GLU A 562 -1.60 42.64 -10.97
CA GLU A 562 -2.59 43.67 -10.60
C GLU A 562 -3.30 43.34 -9.28
N THR A 563 -3.79 42.11 -9.12
CA THR A 563 -4.59 41.70 -7.96
C THR A 563 -3.75 41.24 -6.78
N GLN A 564 -2.44 41.00 -6.99
CA GLN A 564 -1.51 40.42 -6.02
C GLN A 564 -1.91 39.04 -5.51
N GLN A 565 -2.96 38.44 -6.09
CA GLN A 565 -3.44 37.09 -5.74
C GLN A 565 -2.39 36.03 -6.13
N VAL A 566 -2.17 35.05 -5.26
CA VAL A 566 -1.20 33.99 -5.46
C VAL A 566 -1.88 32.73 -5.97
N SER A 567 -1.34 32.15 -7.02
CA SER A 567 -1.74 30.84 -7.52
C SER A 567 -0.61 29.83 -7.31
N LEU A 568 -0.99 28.61 -6.92
CA LEU A 568 -0.10 27.47 -6.81
C LEU A 568 -0.45 26.43 -7.86
N CYS A 569 0.57 25.73 -8.36
CA CYS A 569 0.41 24.62 -9.31
C CYS A 569 1.16 23.39 -8.79
N TYR A 570 0.44 22.26 -8.75
CA TYR A 570 0.99 20.97 -8.31
C TYR A 570 0.73 19.90 -9.36
N ARG A 571 1.68 18.98 -9.49
CA ARG A 571 1.58 17.75 -10.28
C ARG A 571 1.31 16.58 -9.40
N LEU A 572 0.27 15.80 -9.71
CA LEU A 572 -0.13 14.62 -8.99
C LEU A 572 0.09 13.38 -9.86
N THR A 573 0.71 12.36 -9.27
CA THR A 573 0.95 11.08 -9.92
C THR A 573 0.05 10.02 -9.29
N TYR A 574 -0.78 9.38 -10.13
CA TYR A 574 -1.72 8.33 -9.74
C TYR A 574 -1.16 6.97 -10.12
N GLN A 575 -1.05 6.07 -9.17
CA GLN A 575 -0.60 4.69 -9.36
C GLN A 575 -1.09 3.80 -8.21
N THR A 576 -1.42 2.56 -8.50
CA THR A 576 -1.80 1.54 -7.51
C THR A 576 -0.73 0.48 -7.38
N CYS A 577 -0.73 -0.28 -6.26
CA CYS A 577 0.19 -1.39 -6.04
C CYS A 577 -0.48 -2.77 -6.16
N ASP A 578 -1.81 -2.84 -6.06
CA ASP A 578 -2.59 -4.09 -5.98
C ASP A 578 -3.90 -4.06 -6.79
N LYS A 579 -4.19 -2.94 -7.47
CA LYS A 579 -5.44 -2.73 -8.21
C LYS A 579 -5.19 -2.29 -9.65
N ALA A 580 -6.14 -2.61 -10.51
CA ALA A 580 -6.12 -2.21 -11.91
C ALA A 580 -6.59 -0.77 -12.05
N LEU A 581 -5.67 0.19 -12.17
CA LEU A 581 -6.00 1.59 -12.35
C LEU A 581 -6.21 1.92 -13.84
N THR A 582 -7.38 2.47 -14.16
CA THR A 582 -7.70 2.96 -15.51
C THR A 582 -7.53 4.47 -15.61
N PRO A 583 -7.29 5.02 -16.83
CA PRO A 583 -7.20 6.47 -17.02
C PRO A 583 -8.49 7.19 -16.66
N GLN A 584 -9.65 6.58 -16.89
CA GLN A 584 -10.97 7.13 -16.53
C GLN A 584 -11.12 7.26 -15.01
N LEU A 585 -10.69 6.24 -14.26
CA LEU A 585 -10.74 6.26 -12.81
C LEU A 585 -9.78 7.30 -12.23
N ALA A 586 -8.56 7.41 -12.75
CA ALA A 586 -7.61 8.44 -12.35
C ALA A 586 -8.16 9.85 -12.61
N ALA A 587 -8.78 10.07 -13.78
CA ALA A 587 -9.43 11.35 -14.12
C ALA A 587 -10.63 11.67 -13.21
N ALA A 588 -11.43 10.66 -12.84
CA ALA A 588 -12.53 10.82 -11.90
C ALA A 588 -12.03 11.23 -10.50
N MET A 589 -10.97 10.56 -9.99
CA MET A 589 -10.32 10.94 -8.73
C MET A 589 -9.77 12.37 -8.78
N GLN A 590 -9.11 12.76 -9.88
CA GLN A 590 -8.63 14.13 -10.08
C GLN A 590 -9.78 15.16 -10.07
N SER A 591 -10.90 14.85 -10.71
CA SER A 591 -12.08 15.71 -10.70
C SER A 591 -12.67 15.86 -9.29
N GLN A 592 -12.76 14.77 -8.54
CA GLN A 592 -13.22 14.79 -7.15
C GLN A 592 -12.24 15.57 -6.26
N PHE A 593 -10.93 15.35 -6.42
CA PHE A 593 -9.91 16.06 -5.67
C PHE A 593 -10.01 17.59 -5.85
N ARG A 594 -10.22 18.05 -7.08
CA ARG A 594 -10.43 19.48 -7.36
C ARG A 594 -11.64 20.07 -6.59
N LYS A 595 -12.72 19.31 -6.46
CA LYS A 595 -13.91 19.75 -5.69
C LYS A 595 -13.62 19.78 -4.19
N GLU A 596 -12.93 18.77 -3.68
CA GLU A 596 -12.64 18.65 -2.25
C GLU A 596 -11.67 19.72 -1.77
N ILE A 597 -10.61 20.06 -2.53
CA ILE A 597 -9.69 21.14 -2.13
C ILE A 597 -10.40 22.52 -2.12
N GLN A 598 -11.37 22.74 -3.02
CA GLN A 598 -12.19 23.95 -2.97
C GLN A 598 -13.01 24.03 -1.68
N ARG A 599 -13.61 22.90 -1.29
CA ARG A 599 -14.46 22.82 -0.10
C ARG A 599 -13.66 22.91 1.19
N GLU A 600 -12.57 22.16 1.30
CA GLU A 600 -11.83 22.00 2.56
C GLU A 600 -10.76 23.06 2.76
N LEU A 601 -10.11 23.53 1.69
CA LEU A 601 -9.00 24.49 1.76
C LEU A 601 -9.42 25.90 1.30
N HIS A 602 -10.68 26.08 0.92
CA HIS A 602 -11.23 27.37 0.48
C HIS A 602 -10.43 28.03 -0.65
N VAL A 603 -9.84 27.22 -1.54
CA VAL A 603 -9.11 27.69 -2.72
C VAL A 603 -10.01 27.80 -3.94
N SER A 604 -9.67 28.65 -4.90
CA SER A 604 -10.43 28.83 -6.14
C SER A 604 -9.70 28.20 -7.34
N PRO A 605 -10.35 27.46 -8.24
CA PRO A 605 -9.70 26.89 -9.42
C PRO A 605 -9.08 27.99 -10.29
N ARG A 606 -7.96 27.60 -10.93
CA ARG A 606 -7.34 28.43 -11.96
C ARG A 606 -7.47 27.73 -13.32
#